data_1b6399822095b8f06de81ef3b8d4f267
#
_entry.id   1b6399822095b8f06de81ef3b8d4f267
#
_cell.length_a   1.000
_cell.length_b   1.000
_cell.length_c   1.000
_cell.angle_alpha   90.00
_cell.angle_beta   90.00
_cell.angle_gamma   90.00
#
_symmetry.space_group_name_H-M   'P 1'
#
loop_
_entity.id
_entity.type
_entity.pdbx_description
1 polymer ?
#
loop_
_entity_poly.entity_id
_entity_poly.type
_entity_poly.pdbx_seq_one_letter_code
_entity_poly.pdbx_strand_id
1 'polypeptide(L)'
;MRKWRIEDSAELYNINGWGLKYFSINDKGHVAVTPREGSASVDLKELMDELQVRDVTSPVLLRFPDILDNRIEKISKCFQQAADEYGYTAKNFIIYPIKVNQMRQVVEEIVSHGKKFNIGLEAGSKPELHAVLAINTDENSLIICNGYKDENYVELALLAQKMGRRIFLVVEKLNELRLIADISKRLKIRPNIGIRIKLASSGSGKWEESGGDGSKFGLNSSELLEALDFLEKAKMTDCLKLIHFHIGSQITKIRRIKNALKEASQFYVQLQNMGFHVEFVDIGGGLGVDYDGTRSSSSESSMNYSIQEYVNDSVSALVDACAKNNLPQPNICLLYTSDA
;
A
#
# COMPACT_ATOMS: atom_id res chain seq x y z
N MET A 1 50.21 -2.84 9.31
CA MET A 1 48.79 -2.94 8.92
C MET A 1 47.92 -2.73 10.16
N ARG A 2 46.89 -1.88 10.10
CA ARG A 2 45.90 -1.72 11.16
C ARG A 2 45.15 -3.05 11.36
N LYS A 3 44.93 -3.47 12.60
CA LYS A 3 44.14 -4.68 12.91
C LYS A 3 42.68 -4.41 12.57
N TRP A 4 41.99 -5.35 11.90
CA TRP A 4 40.57 -5.27 11.59
C TRP A 4 39.71 -5.21 12.86
N ARG A 5 38.70 -4.39 12.88
CA ARG A 5 37.76 -4.21 14.00
C ARG A 5 36.32 -4.41 13.54
N ILE A 6 35.41 -4.57 14.49
CA ILE A 6 33.98 -4.78 14.24
C ILE A 6 33.38 -3.60 13.48
N GLU A 7 33.80 -2.35 13.81
CA GLU A 7 33.36 -1.14 13.13
C GLU A 7 33.73 -1.15 11.65
N ASP A 8 34.88 -1.69 11.31
CA ASP A 8 35.32 -1.81 9.91
C ASP A 8 34.40 -2.74 9.11
N SER A 9 33.83 -3.78 9.75
CA SER A 9 32.82 -4.65 9.15
C SER A 9 31.47 -3.94 9.01
N ALA A 10 31.03 -3.22 10.04
CA ALA A 10 29.76 -2.48 10.01
C ALA A 10 29.78 -1.39 8.90
N GLU A 11 30.94 -0.73 8.71
CA GLU A 11 31.13 0.25 7.64
C GLU A 11 31.19 -0.40 6.27
N LEU A 12 31.98 -1.49 6.10
CA LEU A 12 32.15 -2.19 4.84
C LEU A 12 30.82 -2.72 4.27
N TYR A 13 29.99 -3.29 5.12
CA TYR A 13 28.70 -3.85 4.75
C TYR A 13 27.53 -2.85 4.88
N ASN A 14 27.81 -1.61 5.23
CA ASN A 14 26.83 -0.53 5.43
C ASN A 14 25.63 -0.94 6.30
N ILE A 15 25.86 -1.71 7.36
CA ILE A 15 24.81 -2.27 8.22
C ILE A 15 23.93 -1.12 8.81
N ASN A 16 24.53 0.00 9.20
CA ASN A 16 23.81 1.14 9.76
C ASN A 16 22.90 1.83 8.73
N GLY A 17 23.21 1.74 7.44
CA GLY A 17 22.41 2.30 6.36
C GLY A 17 21.16 1.45 6.08
N TRP A 18 21.33 0.23 5.60
CA TRP A 18 20.21 -0.63 5.20
C TRP A 18 19.50 -1.32 6.37
N GLY A 19 20.21 -1.55 7.49
CA GLY A 19 19.68 -2.30 8.63
C GLY A 19 18.57 -1.59 9.41
N LEU A 20 18.32 -0.31 9.16
CA LEU A 20 17.24 0.50 9.75
C LEU A 20 17.14 0.41 11.28
N LYS A 21 18.25 0.19 11.97
CA LYS A 21 18.38 -0.10 13.40
C LYS A 21 17.83 -1.48 13.84
N TYR A 22 17.30 -2.29 12.94
CA TYR A 22 16.89 -3.66 13.25
C TYR A 22 18.09 -4.62 13.25
N PHE A 23 19.10 -4.33 12.42
CA PHE A 23 20.30 -5.14 12.30
C PHE A 23 21.52 -4.39 12.79
N SER A 24 22.39 -5.08 13.50
CA SER A 24 23.66 -4.55 14.03
C SER A 24 24.71 -5.67 14.06
N ILE A 25 25.98 -5.30 14.32
CA ILE A 25 27.03 -6.27 14.65
C ILE A 25 27.32 -6.07 16.16
N ASN A 26 27.24 -7.14 16.95
CA ASN A 26 27.49 -7.11 18.39
C ASN A 26 28.99 -7.20 18.70
N ASP A 27 29.35 -7.10 19.99
CA ASP A 27 30.73 -7.12 20.46
C ASP A 27 31.48 -8.45 20.18
N LYS A 28 30.76 -9.52 19.84
CA LYS A 28 31.34 -10.80 19.40
C LYS A 28 31.60 -10.84 17.89
N GLY A 29 31.21 -9.79 17.15
CA GLY A 29 31.29 -9.75 15.69
C GLY A 29 30.18 -10.52 14.99
N HIS A 30 29.11 -10.87 15.67
CA HIS A 30 27.95 -11.55 15.11
C HIS A 30 26.88 -10.56 14.69
N VAL A 31 26.09 -10.92 13.66
CA VAL A 31 24.91 -10.17 13.31
C VAL A 31 23.85 -10.36 14.39
N ALA A 32 23.32 -9.26 14.88
CA ALA A 32 22.26 -9.23 15.88
C ALA A 32 21.01 -8.54 15.32
N VAL A 33 19.84 -9.02 15.73
CA VAL A 33 18.53 -8.46 15.36
C VAL A 33 17.85 -7.90 16.60
N THR A 34 17.47 -6.61 16.53
CA THR A 34 16.71 -5.92 17.56
C THR A 34 15.39 -5.46 16.95
N PRO A 35 14.29 -6.22 17.06
CA PRO A 35 13.05 -5.95 16.33
C PRO A 35 12.38 -4.63 16.68
N ARG A 36 12.57 -4.15 17.92
CA ARG A 36 12.05 -2.88 18.42
C ARG A 36 13.09 -2.18 19.27
N GLU A 37 13.11 -0.86 19.25
CA GLU A 37 13.97 -0.08 20.14
C GLU A 37 13.66 -0.42 21.60
N GLY A 38 14.70 -0.79 22.38
CA GLY A 38 14.56 -1.23 23.76
C GLY A 38 14.15 -2.69 23.97
N SER A 39 13.90 -3.47 22.90
CA SER A 39 13.68 -4.92 23.02
C SER A 39 15.00 -5.70 23.17
N ALA A 40 14.88 -6.97 23.57
CA ALA A 40 16.03 -7.88 23.58
C ALA A 40 16.58 -8.07 22.17
N SER A 41 17.91 -8.11 22.07
CA SER A 41 18.61 -8.40 20.82
C SER A 41 18.83 -9.90 20.68
N VAL A 42 18.63 -10.43 19.48
CA VAL A 42 18.85 -11.84 19.13
C VAL A 42 20.17 -11.96 18.35
N ASP A 43 21.14 -12.68 18.91
CA ASP A 43 22.39 -13.04 18.24
C ASP A 43 22.09 -14.15 17.22
N LEU A 44 22.24 -13.87 15.93
CA LEU A 44 21.88 -14.83 14.89
C LEU A 44 22.83 -16.04 14.85
N LYS A 45 24.11 -15.86 15.24
CA LYS A 45 25.06 -16.97 15.29
C LYS A 45 24.70 -17.93 16.43
N GLU A 46 24.42 -17.41 17.61
CA GLU A 46 23.99 -18.22 18.76
C GLU A 46 22.67 -18.93 18.47
N LEU A 47 21.70 -18.24 17.86
CA LEU A 47 20.43 -18.85 17.43
C LEU A 47 20.67 -20.03 16.46
N MET A 48 21.56 -19.86 15.48
CA MET A 48 21.86 -20.93 14.53
C MET A 48 22.55 -22.11 15.19
N ASP A 49 23.44 -21.87 16.17
CA ASP A 49 24.09 -22.93 16.92
C ASP A 49 23.07 -23.71 17.78
N GLU A 50 22.11 -23.03 18.41
CA GLU A 50 21.04 -23.67 19.16
C GLU A 50 20.10 -24.51 18.25
N LEU A 51 19.77 -23.99 17.05
CA LEU A 51 18.97 -24.74 16.07
C LEU A 51 19.69 -26.02 15.61
N GLN A 52 21.00 -25.95 15.40
CA GLN A 52 21.80 -27.09 15.01
C GLN A 52 21.82 -28.18 16.09
N VAL A 53 21.88 -27.80 17.37
CA VAL A 53 21.75 -28.74 18.50
C VAL A 53 20.39 -29.45 18.51
N ARG A 54 19.36 -28.83 17.92
CA ARG A 54 17.99 -29.38 17.76
C ARG A 54 17.78 -30.08 16.41
N ASP A 55 18.85 -30.46 15.71
CA ASP A 55 18.83 -31.10 14.38
C ASP A 55 18.18 -30.25 13.27
N VAL A 56 18.04 -28.92 13.47
CA VAL A 56 17.62 -27.99 12.42
C VAL A 56 18.86 -27.44 11.71
N THR A 57 19.06 -27.88 10.47
CA THR A 57 20.25 -27.53 9.66
C THR A 57 19.94 -26.47 8.61
N SER A 58 20.97 -25.74 8.17
CA SER A 58 20.85 -24.77 7.06
C SER A 58 20.49 -25.47 5.74
N PRO A 59 19.72 -24.81 4.83
CA PRO A 59 19.27 -23.41 4.92
C PRO A 59 18.05 -23.22 5.85
N VAL A 60 18.04 -22.12 6.61
CA VAL A 60 16.95 -21.76 7.54
C VAL A 60 16.41 -20.38 7.18
N LEU A 61 15.09 -20.24 7.16
CA LEU A 61 14.40 -18.95 7.02
C LEU A 61 13.97 -18.47 8.40
N LEU A 62 14.60 -17.40 8.89
CA LEU A 62 14.24 -16.75 10.13
C LEU A 62 13.27 -15.61 9.85
N ARG A 63 12.23 -15.50 10.66
CA ARG A 63 11.24 -14.41 10.61
C ARG A 63 11.11 -13.74 11.96
N PHE A 64 10.99 -12.42 11.92
CA PHE A 64 10.82 -11.56 13.08
C PHE A 64 9.53 -10.76 12.93
N PRO A 65 8.35 -11.30 13.32
CA PRO A 65 7.05 -10.62 13.18
C PRO A 65 7.03 -9.24 13.82
N ASP A 66 7.72 -9.06 14.95
CA ASP A 66 7.84 -7.76 15.62
C ASP A 66 8.41 -6.64 14.72
N ILE A 67 9.20 -6.98 13.68
CA ILE A 67 9.68 -5.99 12.70
C ILE A 67 8.50 -5.51 11.85
N LEU A 68 7.64 -6.41 11.37
CA LEU A 68 6.43 -6.05 10.61
C LEU A 68 5.53 -5.14 11.43
N ASP A 69 5.29 -5.53 12.67
CA ASP A 69 4.49 -4.76 13.62
C ASP A 69 5.04 -3.36 13.82
N ASN A 70 6.35 -3.24 14.04
CA ASN A 70 7.00 -1.95 14.23
C ASN A 70 6.94 -1.08 12.96
N ARG A 71 7.02 -1.69 11.76
CA ARG A 71 6.87 -0.97 10.49
C ARG A 71 5.47 -0.41 10.31
N ILE A 72 4.43 -1.19 10.59
CA ILE A 72 3.03 -0.75 10.56
C ILE A 72 2.81 0.42 11.53
N GLU A 73 3.31 0.30 12.75
CA GLU A 73 3.25 1.36 13.77
C GLU A 73 3.94 2.64 13.29
N LYS A 74 5.13 2.54 12.68
CA LYS A 74 5.87 3.70 12.16
C LYS A 74 5.10 4.42 11.06
N ILE A 75 4.53 3.69 10.10
CA ILE A 75 3.72 4.30 9.04
C ILE A 75 2.50 4.99 9.62
N SER A 76 1.78 4.33 10.52
CA SER A 76 0.60 4.90 11.17
C SER A 76 0.95 6.18 11.96
N LYS A 77 2.09 6.19 12.68
CA LYS A 77 2.58 7.38 13.39
C LYS A 77 2.92 8.52 12.42
N CYS A 78 3.52 8.22 11.25
CA CYS A 78 3.79 9.24 10.25
C CYS A 78 2.50 9.88 9.73
N PHE A 79 1.44 9.10 9.51
CA PHE A 79 0.13 9.64 9.14
C PHE A 79 -0.48 10.49 10.24
N GLN A 80 -0.39 10.07 11.51
CA GLN A 80 -0.88 10.85 12.63
C GLN A 80 -0.14 12.20 12.74
N GLN A 81 1.18 12.20 12.61
CA GLN A 81 1.98 13.43 12.63
C GLN A 81 1.62 14.37 11.48
N ALA A 82 1.45 13.83 10.26
CA ALA A 82 1.02 14.64 9.13
C ALA A 82 -0.42 15.16 9.31
N ALA A 83 -1.32 14.37 9.87
CA ALA A 83 -2.68 14.81 10.16
C ALA A 83 -2.69 16.00 11.13
N ASP A 84 -1.90 15.91 12.20
CA ASP A 84 -1.78 16.99 13.19
C ASP A 84 -1.13 18.24 12.57
N GLU A 85 -0.11 18.08 11.72
CA GLU A 85 0.62 19.18 11.07
C GLU A 85 -0.22 19.93 10.03
N TYR A 86 -0.94 19.20 9.18
CA TYR A 86 -1.68 19.78 8.05
C TYR A 86 -3.20 19.97 8.31
N GLY A 87 -3.69 19.63 9.51
CA GLY A 87 -5.12 19.71 9.82
C GLY A 87 -5.96 18.71 9.03
N TYR A 88 -5.42 17.52 8.79
CA TYR A 88 -6.16 16.45 8.13
C TYR A 88 -7.12 15.77 9.10
N THR A 89 -8.41 15.77 8.76
CA THR A 89 -9.51 15.33 9.64
C THR A 89 -10.14 14.00 9.24
N ALA A 90 -9.85 13.52 8.02
CA ALA A 90 -10.35 12.22 7.54
C ALA A 90 -9.46 11.07 8.04
N LYS A 91 -9.75 9.84 7.62
CA LYS A 91 -9.03 8.64 8.06
C LYS A 91 -7.98 8.21 7.05
N ASN A 92 -6.89 7.63 7.55
CA ASN A 92 -5.95 6.89 6.74
C ASN A 92 -6.14 5.38 6.93
N PHE A 93 -5.89 4.63 5.87
CA PHE A 93 -5.94 3.18 5.83
C PHE A 93 -4.64 2.65 5.20
N ILE A 94 -4.03 1.67 5.85
CA ILE A 94 -2.89 0.93 5.30
C ILE A 94 -3.47 -0.33 4.67
N ILE A 95 -3.28 -0.52 3.37
CA ILE A 95 -3.83 -1.66 2.63
C ILE A 95 -2.69 -2.59 2.26
N TYR A 96 -2.73 -3.81 2.73
CA TYR A 96 -1.71 -4.80 2.43
C TYR A 96 -2.11 -5.66 1.22
N PRO A 97 -1.38 -5.58 0.08
CA PRO A 97 -1.61 -6.45 -1.07
C PRO A 97 -1.05 -7.84 -0.78
N ILE A 98 -1.90 -8.86 -0.69
CA ILE A 98 -1.44 -10.20 -0.30
C ILE A 98 -0.48 -10.84 -1.31
N LYS A 99 -0.46 -10.38 -2.56
CA LYS A 99 0.49 -10.82 -3.59
C LYS A 99 1.97 -10.59 -3.23
N VAL A 100 2.25 -9.62 -2.35
CA VAL A 100 3.62 -9.28 -1.92
C VAL A 100 4.22 -10.43 -1.13
N ASN A 101 3.51 -10.91 -0.13
CA ASN A 101 3.82 -12.14 0.60
C ASN A 101 2.51 -12.76 1.09
N GLN A 102 2.04 -13.80 0.38
CA GLN A 102 0.77 -14.46 0.63
C GLN A 102 0.85 -15.61 1.65
N MET A 103 1.97 -15.74 2.34
CA MET A 103 2.09 -16.75 3.39
C MET A 103 1.12 -16.45 4.51
N ARG A 104 0.31 -17.45 4.86
CA ARG A 104 -0.78 -17.32 5.82
C ARG A 104 -0.34 -16.64 7.12
N GLN A 105 0.76 -17.11 7.73
CA GLN A 105 1.25 -16.54 8.99
C GLN A 105 1.65 -15.07 8.89
N VAL A 106 2.15 -14.62 7.71
CA VAL A 106 2.49 -13.22 7.50
C VAL A 106 1.23 -12.36 7.39
N VAL A 107 0.24 -12.83 6.63
CA VAL A 107 -1.02 -12.09 6.46
C VAL A 107 -1.81 -12.05 7.76
N GLU A 108 -1.88 -13.17 8.50
CA GLU A 108 -2.53 -13.24 9.82
C GLU A 108 -1.89 -12.28 10.82
N GLU A 109 -0.54 -12.18 10.86
CA GLU A 109 0.18 -11.23 11.71
C GLU A 109 -0.18 -9.79 11.36
N ILE A 110 -0.11 -9.43 10.08
CA ILE A 110 -0.43 -8.09 9.60
C ILE A 110 -1.88 -7.70 9.95
N VAL A 111 -2.84 -8.61 9.77
CA VAL A 111 -4.25 -8.36 10.10
C VAL A 111 -4.44 -8.22 11.60
N SER A 112 -3.88 -9.15 12.38
CA SER A 112 -4.04 -9.19 13.83
C SER A 112 -3.47 -7.94 14.49
N HIS A 113 -2.20 -7.62 14.20
CA HIS A 113 -1.53 -6.44 14.75
C HIS A 113 -2.10 -5.14 14.18
N GLY A 114 -2.41 -5.14 12.90
CA GLY A 114 -2.86 -3.97 12.14
C GLY A 114 -4.28 -3.51 12.43
N LYS A 115 -5.10 -4.32 13.11
CA LYS A 115 -6.50 -3.99 13.41
C LYS A 115 -6.68 -2.61 14.05
N LYS A 116 -5.81 -2.24 14.98
CA LYS A 116 -5.82 -0.93 15.67
C LYS A 116 -5.34 0.24 14.79
N PHE A 117 -4.80 -0.04 13.60
CA PHE A 117 -4.25 0.94 12.66
C PHE A 117 -5.02 1.04 11.34
N ASN A 118 -6.29 0.62 11.32
CA ASN A 118 -7.13 0.62 10.12
C ASN A 118 -6.48 -0.15 8.96
N ILE A 119 -5.87 -1.30 9.21
CA ILE A 119 -5.33 -2.13 8.13
C ILE A 119 -6.47 -2.78 7.34
N GLY A 120 -6.31 -2.73 6.00
CA GLY A 120 -7.10 -3.48 5.04
C GLY A 120 -6.24 -4.42 4.21
N LEU A 121 -6.87 -5.19 3.35
CA LEU A 121 -6.20 -6.09 2.41
C LEU A 121 -6.56 -5.76 0.97
N GLU A 122 -5.61 -5.96 0.04
CA GLU A 122 -5.88 -5.92 -1.40
C GLU A 122 -5.82 -7.33 -1.97
N ALA A 123 -6.80 -7.64 -2.82
CA ALA A 123 -6.84 -8.83 -3.66
C ALA A 123 -6.79 -8.42 -5.14
N GLY A 124 -5.76 -8.86 -5.85
CA GLY A 124 -5.59 -8.60 -7.28
C GLY A 124 -6.15 -9.72 -8.18
N SER A 125 -6.73 -10.76 -7.60
CA SER A 125 -7.30 -11.90 -8.31
C SER A 125 -8.37 -12.61 -7.49
N LYS A 126 -9.19 -13.44 -8.17
CA LYS A 126 -10.24 -14.22 -7.50
C LYS A 126 -9.69 -15.19 -6.43
N PRO A 127 -8.61 -15.96 -6.67
CA PRO A 127 -8.00 -16.79 -5.63
C PRO A 127 -7.52 -15.98 -4.41
N GLU A 128 -6.94 -14.80 -4.66
CA GLU A 128 -6.53 -13.90 -3.56
C GLU A 128 -7.73 -13.40 -2.76
N LEU A 129 -8.87 -13.09 -3.42
CA LEU A 129 -10.08 -12.68 -2.71
C LEU A 129 -10.60 -13.81 -1.78
N HIS A 130 -10.55 -15.07 -2.22
CA HIS A 130 -10.89 -16.19 -1.35
C HIS A 130 -10.00 -16.25 -0.11
N ALA A 131 -8.67 -16.07 -0.28
CA ALA A 131 -7.73 -16.07 0.83
C ALA A 131 -7.98 -14.89 1.78
N VAL A 132 -8.21 -13.68 1.23
CA VAL A 132 -8.54 -12.48 2.01
C VAL A 132 -9.80 -12.67 2.83
N LEU A 133 -10.87 -13.19 2.22
CA LEU A 133 -12.14 -13.43 2.92
C LEU A 133 -12.02 -14.48 4.04
N ALA A 134 -11.13 -15.45 3.88
CA ALA A 134 -10.88 -16.48 4.89
C ALA A 134 -10.09 -15.94 6.10
N ILE A 135 -9.17 -15.01 5.89
CA ILE A 135 -8.28 -14.48 6.95
C ILE A 135 -8.88 -13.23 7.61
N ASN A 136 -9.39 -12.30 6.80
CA ASN A 136 -9.90 -11.02 7.30
C ASN A 136 -11.32 -11.17 7.83
N THR A 137 -11.46 -11.23 9.14
CA THR A 137 -12.77 -11.36 9.83
C THR A 137 -13.31 -10.02 10.34
N ASP A 138 -12.55 -8.94 10.25
CA ASP A 138 -12.98 -7.61 10.71
C ASP A 138 -13.89 -6.94 9.68
N GLU A 139 -15.13 -6.64 10.07
CA GLU A 139 -16.11 -5.97 9.20
C GLU A 139 -15.74 -4.52 8.87
N ASN A 140 -14.92 -3.87 9.69
CA ASN A 140 -14.48 -2.49 9.48
C ASN A 140 -13.26 -2.40 8.55
N SER A 141 -12.54 -3.49 8.35
CA SER A 141 -11.37 -3.56 7.49
C SER A 141 -11.76 -3.44 6.03
N LEU A 142 -11.01 -2.64 5.28
CA LEU A 142 -11.23 -2.48 3.84
C LEU A 142 -10.70 -3.69 3.07
N ILE A 143 -11.43 -4.11 2.04
CA ILE A 143 -10.96 -5.07 1.05
C ILE A 143 -11.00 -4.37 -0.32
N ILE A 144 -9.83 -4.16 -0.91
CA ILE A 144 -9.68 -3.52 -2.22
C ILE A 144 -9.50 -4.61 -3.27
N CYS A 145 -10.43 -4.71 -4.20
CA CYS A 145 -10.42 -5.67 -5.29
C CYS A 145 -9.86 -5.03 -6.56
N ASN A 146 -8.55 -5.14 -6.77
CA ASN A 146 -7.83 -4.75 -7.97
C ASN A 146 -7.75 -5.91 -8.99
N GLY A 147 -7.01 -5.72 -10.09
CA GLY A 147 -6.83 -6.73 -11.13
C GLY A 147 -8.04 -6.94 -12.02
N TYR A 148 -7.90 -7.80 -13.01
CA TYR A 148 -8.98 -8.13 -13.95
C TYR A 148 -10.09 -8.90 -13.28
N LYS A 149 -11.33 -8.51 -13.58
CA LYS A 149 -12.52 -9.11 -12.98
C LYS A 149 -13.33 -9.87 -14.01
N ASP A 150 -13.52 -11.15 -13.72
CA ASP A 150 -14.53 -11.97 -14.38
C ASP A 150 -15.86 -11.93 -13.58
N GLU A 151 -16.90 -12.54 -14.14
CA GLU A 151 -18.22 -12.60 -13.51
C GLU A 151 -18.15 -13.21 -12.11
N ASN A 152 -17.43 -14.31 -11.93
CA ASN A 152 -17.32 -15.00 -10.65
C ASN A 152 -16.57 -14.16 -9.60
N TYR A 153 -15.57 -13.37 -10.02
CA TYR A 153 -14.86 -12.46 -9.11
C TYR A 153 -15.79 -11.37 -8.61
N VAL A 154 -16.53 -10.72 -9.51
CA VAL A 154 -17.49 -9.67 -9.13
C VAL A 154 -18.61 -10.23 -8.26
N GLU A 155 -19.17 -11.39 -8.62
CA GLU A 155 -20.22 -12.04 -7.85
C GLU A 155 -19.75 -12.37 -6.42
N LEU A 156 -18.57 -12.98 -6.28
CA LEU A 156 -17.97 -13.28 -4.97
C LEU A 156 -17.81 -12.01 -4.12
N ALA A 157 -17.26 -10.94 -4.70
CA ALA A 157 -17.06 -9.69 -4.01
C ALA A 157 -18.38 -9.07 -3.54
N LEU A 158 -19.43 -9.06 -4.38
CA LEU A 158 -20.74 -8.53 -4.02
C LEU A 158 -21.45 -9.38 -2.96
N LEU A 159 -21.34 -10.71 -3.04
CA LEU A 159 -21.87 -11.59 -2.00
C LEU A 159 -21.17 -11.37 -0.66
N ALA A 160 -19.85 -11.20 -0.66
CA ALA A 160 -19.12 -10.88 0.55
C ALA A 160 -19.50 -9.50 1.10
N GLN A 161 -19.74 -8.52 0.23
CA GLN A 161 -20.28 -7.21 0.65
C GLN A 161 -21.67 -7.37 1.30
N LYS A 162 -22.54 -8.21 0.75
CA LYS A 162 -23.85 -8.52 1.35
C LYS A 162 -23.73 -9.17 2.73
N MET A 163 -22.64 -9.90 2.97
CA MET A 163 -22.33 -10.51 4.27
C MET A 163 -21.69 -9.53 5.27
N GLY A 164 -21.65 -8.22 4.96
CA GLY A 164 -21.11 -7.19 5.84
C GLY A 164 -19.64 -6.84 5.60
N ARG A 165 -18.97 -7.41 4.58
CA ARG A 165 -17.58 -7.05 4.27
C ARG A 165 -17.53 -5.70 3.56
N ARG A 166 -16.56 -4.88 3.92
CA ARG A 166 -16.36 -3.54 3.33
C ARG A 166 -15.47 -3.65 2.10
N ILE A 167 -16.06 -4.02 0.96
CA ILE A 167 -15.39 -4.30 -0.31
C ILE A 167 -15.51 -3.14 -1.28
N PHE A 168 -14.43 -2.85 -2.00
CA PHE A 168 -14.39 -1.92 -3.13
C PHE A 168 -13.95 -2.67 -4.38
N LEU A 169 -14.77 -2.64 -5.43
CA LEU A 169 -14.45 -3.18 -6.76
C LEU A 169 -13.79 -2.08 -7.59
N VAL A 170 -12.48 -2.14 -7.76
CA VAL A 170 -11.72 -1.12 -8.50
C VAL A 170 -11.69 -1.46 -9.99
N VAL A 171 -12.36 -0.65 -10.79
CA VAL A 171 -12.45 -0.77 -12.25
C VAL A 171 -11.09 -0.42 -12.88
N GLU A 172 -10.53 -1.34 -13.63
CA GLU A 172 -9.28 -1.16 -14.36
C GLU A 172 -9.50 -1.11 -15.88
N LYS A 173 -10.68 -1.56 -16.34
CA LYS A 173 -11.13 -1.50 -17.74
C LYS A 173 -12.61 -1.15 -17.79
N LEU A 174 -13.01 -0.37 -18.78
CA LEU A 174 -14.38 0.11 -18.91
C LEU A 174 -15.44 -1.01 -18.98
N ASN A 175 -15.12 -2.14 -19.58
CA ASN A 175 -16.04 -3.28 -19.65
C ASN A 175 -16.33 -3.92 -18.28
N GLU A 176 -15.42 -3.79 -17.31
CA GLU A 176 -15.65 -4.28 -15.94
C GLU A 176 -16.78 -3.50 -15.24
N LEU A 177 -16.93 -2.21 -15.56
CA LEU A 177 -17.99 -1.39 -14.99
C LEU A 177 -19.37 -1.88 -15.41
N ARG A 178 -19.54 -2.28 -16.66
CA ARG A 178 -20.79 -2.88 -17.17
C ARG A 178 -21.06 -4.22 -16.49
N LEU A 179 -20.05 -5.04 -16.37
CA LEU A 179 -20.15 -6.33 -15.69
C LEU A 179 -20.58 -6.16 -14.22
N ILE A 180 -19.97 -5.21 -13.49
CA ILE A 180 -20.35 -4.89 -12.11
C ILE A 180 -21.81 -4.43 -12.03
N ALA A 181 -22.24 -3.57 -12.94
CA ALA A 181 -23.62 -3.07 -12.96
C ALA A 181 -24.64 -4.19 -13.20
N ASP A 182 -24.38 -5.10 -14.15
CA ASP A 182 -25.27 -6.20 -14.49
C ASP A 182 -25.41 -7.20 -13.32
N ILE A 183 -24.29 -7.57 -12.71
CA ILE A 183 -24.28 -8.50 -11.57
C ILE A 183 -24.94 -7.84 -10.34
N SER A 184 -24.62 -6.57 -10.09
CA SER A 184 -25.21 -5.77 -9.01
C SER A 184 -26.73 -5.72 -9.11
N LYS A 185 -27.27 -5.51 -10.33
CA LYS A 185 -28.69 -5.53 -10.61
C LYS A 185 -29.31 -6.93 -10.38
N ARG A 186 -28.64 -7.99 -10.87
CA ARG A 186 -29.06 -9.39 -10.67
C ARG A 186 -29.15 -9.76 -9.20
N LEU A 187 -28.13 -9.39 -8.40
CA LEU A 187 -28.05 -9.71 -6.98
C LEU A 187 -28.80 -8.71 -6.09
N LYS A 188 -29.26 -7.59 -6.63
CA LYS A 188 -29.90 -6.46 -5.91
C LYS A 188 -28.98 -5.93 -4.79
N ILE A 189 -27.70 -5.72 -5.10
CA ILE A 189 -26.67 -5.20 -4.19
C ILE A 189 -26.10 -3.92 -4.80
N ARG A 190 -26.06 -2.83 -4.04
CA ARG A 190 -25.37 -1.59 -4.44
C ARG A 190 -23.86 -1.77 -4.22
N PRO A 191 -23.03 -1.76 -5.28
CA PRO A 191 -21.59 -1.97 -5.14
C PRO A 191 -20.88 -0.73 -4.60
N ASN A 192 -19.77 -0.89 -3.88
CA ASN A 192 -18.81 0.18 -3.73
C ASN A 192 -17.81 0.07 -4.89
N ILE A 193 -17.84 1.04 -5.77
CA ILE A 193 -16.99 1.09 -6.97
C ILE A 193 -15.80 1.99 -6.71
N GLY A 194 -14.61 1.51 -7.05
CA GLY A 194 -13.43 2.31 -7.27
C GLY A 194 -13.14 2.43 -8.76
N ILE A 195 -12.44 3.47 -9.18
CA ILE A 195 -11.91 3.61 -10.54
C ILE A 195 -10.41 3.83 -10.44
N ARG A 196 -9.64 3.01 -11.16
CA ARG A 196 -8.21 3.24 -11.36
C ARG A 196 -8.02 4.23 -12.49
N ILE A 197 -7.38 5.37 -12.19
CA ILE A 197 -7.08 6.42 -13.15
C ILE A 197 -5.63 6.31 -13.63
N LYS A 198 -5.40 6.56 -14.91
CA LYS A 198 -4.06 6.75 -15.47
C LYS A 198 -3.67 8.21 -15.27
N LEU A 199 -2.52 8.43 -14.64
CA LEU A 199 -1.94 9.75 -14.52
C LEU A 199 -0.99 10.02 -15.68
N ALA A 200 -0.92 11.25 -16.16
CA ALA A 200 0.05 11.67 -17.18
C ALA A 200 1.48 11.67 -16.60
N SER A 201 1.62 11.91 -15.28
CA SER A 201 2.88 11.78 -14.58
C SER A 201 3.34 10.32 -14.54
N SER A 202 4.41 10.01 -15.28
CA SER A 202 5.01 8.67 -15.33
C SER A 202 5.88 8.37 -14.12
N GLY A 203 5.88 7.11 -13.70
CA GLY A 203 6.84 6.56 -12.74
C GLY A 203 8.27 6.49 -13.31
N SER A 204 9.22 5.95 -12.58
CA SER A 204 10.56 5.58 -13.04
C SER A 204 11.01 4.27 -12.42
N GLY A 205 11.94 3.62 -13.11
CA GLY A 205 12.55 2.38 -12.68
C GLY A 205 12.20 1.22 -13.59
N LYS A 206 12.66 0.03 -13.24
CA LYS A 206 12.45 -1.24 -13.98
C LYS A 206 10.98 -1.55 -14.34
N TRP A 207 10.03 -0.86 -13.72
CA TRP A 207 8.58 -1.04 -13.86
C TRP A 207 7.88 0.21 -14.36
N GLU A 208 8.57 1.07 -15.14
CA GLU A 208 8.05 2.31 -15.73
C GLU A 208 6.79 2.06 -16.58
N GLU A 209 6.69 0.89 -17.23
CA GLU A 209 5.52 0.48 -18.03
C GLU A 209 4.24 0.22 -17.20
N SER A 210 4.32 0.20 -15.87
CA SER A 210 3.14 -0.02 -15.01
C SER A 210 2.39 1.25 -14.65
N GLY A 211 2.91 2.43 -15.00
CA GLY A 211 2.31 3.75 -14.75
C GLY A 211 2.21 4.61 -16.02
N GLY A 212 1.56 5.77 -15.91
CA GLY A 212 1.37 6.72 -17.04
C GLY A 212 0.36 6.26 -18.09
N ASP A 213 0.24 7.01 -19.18
CA ASP A 213 -0.73 6.75 -20.28
C ASP A 213 -0.52 5.39 -20.97
N GLY A 214 0.72 4.88 -21.00
CA GLY A 214 1.07 3.57 -21.53
C GLY A 214 0.72 2.39 -20.64
N SER A 215 0.23 2.63 -19.43
CA SER A 215 -0.15 1.56 -18.47
C SER A 215 -1.21 0.63 -19.08
N LYS A 216 -1.02 -0.68 -18.85
CA LYS A 216 -2.02 -1.71 -19.24
C LYS A 216 -3.32 -1.60 -18.43
N PHE A 217 -3.31 -0.91 -17.29
CA PHE A 217 -4.37 -0.85 -16.32
C PHE A 217 -4.77 0.58 -16.02
N GLY A 218 -6.06 0.76 -15.72
CA GLY A 218 -6.65 2.04 -15.39
C GLY A 218 -7.26 2.72 -16.60
N LEU A 219 -8.13 3.67 -16.36
CA LEU A 219 -8.85 4.46 -17.36
C LEU A 219 -8.09 5.75 -17.65
N ASN A 220 -7.92 6.07 -18.92
CA ASN A 220 -7.49 7.41 -19.33
C ASN A 220 -8.64 8.41 -19.15
N SER A 221 -8.39 9.70 -19.40
CA SER A 221 -9.39 10.75 -19.18
C SER A 221 -10.67 10.54 -20.03
N SER A 222 -10.55 10.06 -21.27
CA SER A 222 -11.71 9.79 -22.13
C SER A 222 -12.52 8.61 -21.62
N GLU A 223 -11.87 7.52 -21.26
CA GLU A 223 -12.50 6.34 -20.67
C GLU A 223 -13.14 6.64 -19.33
N LEU A 224 -12.51 7.53 -18.52
CA LEU A 224 -13.08 7.99 -17.25
C LEU A 224 -14.40 8.75 -17.50
N LEU A 225 -14.42 9.69 -18.44
CA LEU A 225 -15.65 10.42 -18.79
C LEU A 225 -16.77 9.48 -19.28
N GLU A 226 -16.41 8.47 -20.10
CA GLU A 226 -17.37 7.43 -20.52
C GLU A 226 -17.90 6.62 -19.33
N ALA A 227 -17.03 6.28 -18.38
CA ALA A 227 -17.42 5.58 -17.16
C ALA A 227 -18.37 6.42 -16.29
N LEU A 228 -18.11 7.72 -16.14
CA LEU A 228 -18.97 8.63 -15.38
C LEU A 228 -20.35 8.78 -16.04
N ASP A 229 -20.41 8.99 -17.37
CA ASP A 229 -21.67 9.04 -18.14
C ASP A 229 -22.49 7.74 -17.99
N PHE A 230 -21.78 6.59 -18.01
CA PHE A 230 -22.44 5.30 -17.78
C PHE A 230 -23.03 5.21 -16.36
N LEU A 231 -22.30 5.63 -15.32
CA LEU A 231 -22.79 5.62 -13.94
C LEU A 231 -24.00 6.54 -13.75
N GLU A 232 -24.01 7.70 -14.37
CA GLU A 232 -25.15 8.62 -14.34
C GLU A 232 -26.39 7.98 -15.00
N LYS A 233 -26.26 7.45 -16.20
CA LYS A 233 -27.35 6.77 -16.94
C LYS A 233 -27.87 5.54 -16.17
N ALA A 234 -26.99 4.81 -15.51
CA ALA A 234 -27.34 3.66 -14.68
C ALA A 234 -27.92 4.05 -13.30
N LYS A 235 -27.94 5.33 -12.95
CA LYS A 235 -28.31 5.83 -11.61
C LYS A 235 -27.46 5.21 -10.51
N MET A 236 -26.15 5.16 -10.73
CA MET A 236 -25.14 4.57 -9.85
C MET A 236 -24.06 5.57 -9.46
N THR A 237 -24.31 6.88 -9.53
CA THR A 237 -23.36 7.93 -9.14
C THR A 237 -22.92 7.79 -7.69
N ASP A 238 -23.83 7.37 -6.80
CA ASP A 238 -23.60 7.11 -5.40
C ASP A 238 -22.72 5.87 -5.13
N CYS A 239 -22.52 5.03 -6.13
CA CYS A 239 -21.67 3.83 -6.03
C CYS A 239 -20.19 4.14 -6.21
N LEU A 240 -19.81 5.23 -6.90
CA LEU A 240 -18.42 5.62 -7.05
C LEU A 240 -17.91 6.23 -5.74
N LYS A 241 -17.11 5.44 -5.01
CA LYS A 241 -16.63 5.79 -3.68
C LYS A 241 -15.12 6.00 -3.60
N LEU A 242 -14.36 5.47 -4.56
CA LEU A 242 -12.91 5.44 -4.49
C LEU A 242 -12.29 5.76 -5.86
N ILE A 243 -11.24 6.58 -5.85
CA ILE A 243 -10.29 6.65 -6.97
C ILE A 243 -8.97 6.04 -6.54
N HIS A 244 -8.37 5.30 -7.46
CA HIS A 244 -7.07 4.66 -7.26
C HIS A 244 -6.11 5.04 -8.37
N PHE A 245 -4.84 5.23 -8.03
CA PHE A 245 -3.77 5.33 -9.00
C PHE A 245 -2.53 4.58 -8.52
N HIS A 246 -1.69 4.18 -9.46
CA HIS A 246 -0.44 3.50 -9.13
C HIS A 246 0.64 3.94 -10.12
N ILE A 247 1.71 4.52 -9.61
CA ILE A 247 2.79 5.10 -10.42
C ILE A 247 4.03 4.22 -10.53
N GLY A 248 3.95 2.98 -10.02
CA GLY A 248 5.02 2.00 -10.06
C GLY A 248 5.46 1.55 -8.67
N SER A 249 6.43 0.65 -8.64
CA SER A 249 7.07 0.13 -7.43
C SER A 249 8.45 0.77 -7.25
N GLN A 250 8.97 0.77 -6.02
CA GLN A 250 10.32 1.26 -5.69
C GLN A 250 10.61 2.65 -6.29
N ILE A 251 9.77 3.63 -5.94
CA ILE A 251 9.95 5.01 -6.44
C ILE A 251 11.14 5.65 -5.72
N THR A 252 12.21 5.91 -6.43
CA THR A 252 13.45 6.42 -5.85
C THR A 252 13.45 7.94 -5.59
N LYS A 253 12.56 8.69 -6.25
CA LYS A 253 12.54 10.17 -6.24
C LYS A 253 11.22 10.71 -5.72
N ILE A 254 11.24 11.41 -4.60
CA ILE A 254 10.07 12.05 -3.98
C ILE A 254 9.32 12.99 -4.94
N ARG A 255 10.02 13.70 -5.83
CA ARG A 255 9.40 14.62 -6.79
C ARG A 255 8.35 13.95 -7.68
N ARG A 256 8.52 12.67 -8.02
CA ARG A 256 7.54 11.94 -8.84
C ARG A 256 6.26 11.66 -8.08
N ILE A 257 6.41 11.31 -6.80
CA ILE A 257 5.28 11.13 -5.88
C ILE A 257 4.50 12.44 -5.76
N LYS A 258 5.18 13.57 -5.53
CA LYS A 258 4.56 14.91 -5.46
C LYS A 258 3.76 15.26 -6.73
N ASN A 259 4.33 14.99 -7.91
CA ASN A 259 3.65 15.28 -9.17
C ASN A 259 2.38 14.42 -9.33
N ALA A 260 2.47 13.12 -9.03
CA ALA A 260 1.33 12.21 -9.11
C ALA A 260 0.22 12.59 -8.12
N LEU A 261 0.58 12.93 -6.89
CA LEU A 261 -0.38 13.35 -5.86
C LEU A 261 -1.08 14.65 -6.25
N LYS A 262 -0.33 15.62 -6.81
CA LYS A 262 -0.90 16.88 -7.31
C LYS A 262 -1.90 16.62 -8.45
N GLU A 263 -1.57 15.72 -9.39
CA GLU A 263 -2.47 15.36 -10.49
C GLU A 263 -3.70 14.61 -9.96
N ALA A 264 -3.52 13.59 -9.11
CA ALA A 264 -4.62 12.83 -8.53
C ALA A 264 -5.57 13.68 -7.69
N SER A 265 -5.05 14.67 -6.96
CA SER A 265 -5.89 15.61 -6.20
C SER A 265 -6.80 16.46 -7.11
N GLN A 266 -6.37 16.77 -8.34
CA GLN A 266 -7.24 17.46 -9.31
C GLN A 266 -8.35 16.53 -9.82
N PHE A 267 -8.08 15.24 -10.07
CA PHE A 267 -9.14 14.28 -10.39
C PHE A 267 -10.18 14.21 -9.27
N TYR A 268 -9.74 14.14 -8.01
CA TYR A 268 -10.65 14.17 -6.87
C TYR A 268 -11.54 15.42 -6.88
N VAL A 269 -10.94 16.60 -7.03
CA VAL A 269 -11.66 17.89 -7.08
C VAL A 269 -12.69 17.91 -8.21
N GLN A 270 -12.30 17.48 -9.41
CA GLN A 270 -13.21 17.48 -10.57
C GLN A 270 -14.38 16.51 -10.38
N LEU A 271 -14.15 15.32 -9.86
CA LEU A 271 -15.21 14.36 -9.56
C LEU A 271 -16.21 14.89 -8.53
N GLN A 272 -15.72 15.51 -7.47
CA GLN A 272 -16.60 16.16 -6.48
C GLN A 272 -17.44 17.27 -7.12
N ASN A 273 -16.84 18.13 -7.96
CA ASN A 273 -17.55 19.22 -8.65
C ASN A 273 -18.57 18.69 -9.67
N MET A 274 -18.37 17.51 -10.23
CA MET A 274 -19.33 16.82 -11.11
C MET A 274 -20.43 16.09 -10.34
N GLY A 275 -20.44 16.15 -9.00
CA GLY A 275 -21.46 15.52 -8.16
C GLY A 275 -21.23 14.05 -7.82
N PHE A 276 -20.02 13.53 -8.09
CA PHE A 276 -19.61 12.22 -7.62
C PHE A 276 -18.99 12.34 -6.22
N HIS A 277 -19.65 11.77 -5.22
CA HIS A 277 -19.19 11.85 -3.84
C HIS A 277 -18.15 10.76 -3.54
N VAL A 278 -16.93 10.95 -4.07
CA VAL A 278 -15.80 10.09 -3.80
C VAL A 278 -15.36 10.26 -2.36
N GLU A 279 -15.26 9.16 -1.62
CA GLU A 279 -14.92 9.15 -0.19
C GLU A 279 -13.46 8.77 0.07
N PHE A 280 -12.81 8.09 -0.88
CA PHE A 280 -11.48 7.52 -0.73
C PHE A 280 -10.57 7.89 -1.90
N VAL A 281 -9.35 8.25 -1.59
CA VAL A 281 -8.24 8.33 -2.55
C VAL A 281 -7.20 7.28 -2.18
N ASP A 282 -7.10 6.24 -3.00
CA ASP A 282 -6.08 5.22 -2.87
C ASP A 282 -4.86 5.63 -3.70
N ILE A 283 -3.82 6.06 -3.00
CA ILE A 283 -2.58 6.59 -3.59
C ILE A 283 -1.67 5.49 -4.13
N GLY A 284 -2.14 4.24 -4.13
CA GLY A 284 -1.38 3.10 -4.60
C GLY A 284 -0.20 2.77 -3.69
N GLY A 285 0.75 2.03 -4.25
CA GLY A 285 2.02 1.70 -3.61
C GLY A 285 3.16 2.57 -4.16
N GLY A 286 4.38 2.02 -4.07
CA GLY A 286 5.56 2.67 -4.61
C GLY A 286 6.46 3.34 -3.58
N LEU A 287 6.06 3.32 -2.30
CA LEU A 287 6.98 3.69 -1.22
C LEU A 287 8.27 2.86 -1.37
N GLY A 288 9.41 3.56 -1.51
CA GLY A 288 10.69 2.91 -1.74
C GLY A 288 11.27 2.31 -0.46
N VAL A 289 12.15 1.32 -0.65
CA VAL A 289 13.02 0.78 0.38
C VAL A 289 14.46 1.14 0.04
N ASP A 290 15.22 1.54 1.04
CA ASP A 290 16.65 1.83 0.90
C ASP A 290 17.47 0.56 1.17
N TYR A 291 17.47 -0.36 0.19
CA TYR A 291 18.12 -1.67 0.32
C TYR A 291 19.63 -1.58 0.48
N ASP A 292 20.29 -0.60 -0.12
CA ASP A 292 21.74 -0.41 -0.06
C ASP A 292 22.17 0.61 1.02
N GLY A 293 21.22 1.29 1.65
CA GLY A 293 21.47 2.26 2.72
C GLY A 293 22.15 3.56 2.24
N THR A 294 22.16 3.82 0.92
CA THR A 294 22.87 4.99 0.37
C THR A 294 22.06 6.27 0.40
N ARG A 295 20.75 6.19 0.59
CA ARG A 295 19.78 7.30 0.51
C ARG A 295 19.93 8.10 -0.78
N SER A 296 20.13 7.42 -1.89
CA SER A 296 20.41 7.99 -3.19
C SER A 296 19.26 7.79 -4.17
N SER A 297 18.89 8.84 -4.88
CA SER A 297 17.95 8.72 -6.01
C SER A 297 18.60 8.21 -7.30
N SER A 298 19.92 7.98 -7.28
CA SER A 298 20.69 7.47 -8.43
C SER A 298 20.80 5.95 -8.40
N SER A 299 20.52 5.31 -7.26
CA SER A 299 20.47 3.87 -7.10
C SER A 299 19.04 3.37 -7.23
N GLU A 300 18.79 2.35 -8.06
CA GLU A 300 17.48 1.67 -8.15
C GLU A 300 17.14 0.90 -6.86
N SER A 301 18.14 0.62 -6.04
CA SER A 301 18.03 -0.08 -4.74
C SER A 301 17.95 0.89 -3.56
N SER A 302 17.66 2.17 -3.80
CA SER A 302 17.61 3.19 -2.76
C SER A 302 16.50 4.20 -3.02
N MET A 303 16.34 5.16 -2.12
CA MET A 303 15.41 6.28 -2.25
C MET A 303 15.95 7.52 -1.56
N ASN A 304 15.54 8.73 -2.00
CA ASN A 304 16.02 10.01 -1.49
C ASN A 304 15.07 10.71 -0.51
N TYR A 305 14.18 9.96 0.14
CA TYR A 305 13.18 10.51 1.06
C TYR A 305 12.90 9.55 2.23
N SER A 306 12.29 10.06 3.27
CA SER A 306 11.81 9.29 4.41
C SER A 306 10.32 8.92 4.26
N ILE A 307 9.85 7.98 5.07
CA ILE A 307 8.41 7.65 5.17
C ILE A 307 7.62 8.91 5.56
N GLN A 308 8.15 9.71 6.49
CA GLN A 308 7.47 10.93 6.92
C GLN A 308 7.31 11.94 5.78
N GLU A 309 8.33 12.14 4.97
CA GLU A 309 8.24 13.03 3.79
C GLU A 309 7.23 12.52 2.78
N TYR A 310 7.20 11.21 2.53
CA TYR A 310 6.19 10.59 1.66
C TYR A 310 4.77 10.85 2.16
N VAL A 311 4.54 10.63 3.45
CA VAL A 311 3.21 10.82 4.07
C VAL A 311 2.83 12.29 4.13
N ASN A 312 3.77 13.18 4.48
CA ASN A 312 3.53 14.62 4.49
C ASN A 312 3.09 15.14 3.12
N ASP A 313 3.79 14.71 2.05
CA ASP A 313 3.41 15.08 0.68
C ASP A 313 2.04 14.52 0.29
N SER A 314 1.72 13.29 0.73
CA SER A 314 0.44 12.66 0.44
C SER A 314 -0.73 13.39 1.10
N VAL A 315 -0.57 13.75 2.37
CA VAL A 315 -1.61 14.43 3.15
C VAL A 315 -1.75 15.88 2.71
N SER A 316 -0.63 16.63 2.61
CA SER A 316 -0.67 18.05 2.27
C SER A 316 -1.26 18.32 0.89
N ALA A 317 -0.94 17.50 -0.12
CA ALA A 317 -1.47 17.66 -1.47
C ALA A 317 -3.01 17.58 -1.52
N LEU A 318 -3.61 16.66 -0.78
CA LEU A 318 -5.07 16.50 -0.70
C LEU A 318 -5.71 17.58 0.15
N VAL A 319 -5.12 17.89 1.31
CA VAL A 319 -5.63 18.98 2.19
C VAL A 319 -5.65 20.31 1.46
N ASP A 320 -4.56 20.68 0.78
CA ASP A 320 -4.46 21.90 0.00
C ASP A 320 -5.47 21.97 -1.13
N ALA A 321 -5.66 20.88 -1.87
CA ALA A 321 -6.63 20.81 -2.96
C ALA A 321 -8.07 20.97 -2.43
N CYS A 322 -8.40 20.31 -1.34
CA CYS A 322 -9.72 20.41 -0.70
C CYS A 322 -9.98 21.81 -0.13
N ALA A 323 -9.00 22.40 0.56
CA ALA A 323 -9.14 23.74 1.13
C ALA A 323 -9.37 24.81 0.04
N LYS A 324 -8.60 24.75 -1.06
CA LYS A 324 -8.75 25.70 -2.19
C LYS A 324 -10.11 25.63 -2.89
N ASN A 325 -10.77 24.47 -2.86
CA ASN A 325 -12.03 24.22 -3.55
C ASN A 325 -13.22 24.10 -2.59
N ASN A 326 -13.01 24.31 -1.30
CA ASN A 326 -14.03 24.15 -0.24
C ASN A 326 -14.73 22.77 -0.29
N LEU A 327 -13.94 21.72 -0.45
CA LEU A 327 -14.37 20.32 -0.54
C LEU A 327 -14.03 19.52 0.72
N PRO A 328 -14.77 18.45 1.02
CA PRO A 328 -14.42 17.56 2.11
C PRO A 328 -13.09 16.87 1.83
N GLN A 329 -12.34 16.54 2.88
CA GLN A 329 -11.11 15.78 2.77
C GLN A 329 -11.44 14.28 2.59
N PRO A 330 -10.86 13.59 1.59
CA PRO A 330 -11.09 12.17 1.40
C PRO A 330 -10.29 11.33 2.41
N ASN A 331 -10.76 10.12 2.67
CA ASN A 331 -9.93 9.12 3.33
C ASN A 331 -8.77 8.70 2.41
N ILE A 332 -7.57 8.52 2.96
CA ILE A 332 -6.38 8.12 2.21
C ILE A 332 -6.14 6.62 2.41
N CYS A 333 -6.00 5.88 1.31
CA CYS A 333 -5.51 4.51 1.32
C CYS A 333 -4.09 4.47 0.76
N LEU A 334 -3.17 3.75 1.43
CA LEU A 334 -1.81 3.49 0.98
C LEU A 334 -1.64 1.99 0.79
N LEU A 335 -1.27 1.54 -0.42
CA LEU A 335 -0.88 0.16 -0.65
C LEU A 335 0.55 -0.06 -0.10
N TYR A 336 0.62 -0.75 1.01
CA TYR A 336 1.88 -1.04 1.69
C TYR A 336 2.52 -2.30 1.14
N THR A 337 3.60 -2.14 0.37
CA THR A 337 4.26 -3.23 -0.36
C THR A 337 5.72 -3.43 0.00
N SER A 338 6.31 -2.51 0.79
CA SER A 338 7.76 -2.34 0.78
C SER A 338 8.53 -3.17 1.79
N ASP A 339 7.91 -3.65 2.87
CA ASP A 339 8.66 -4.21 4.00
C ASP A 339 8.16 -5.59 4.47
N ALA A 340 7.27 -6.21 3.71
CA ALA A 340 6.68 -7.50 4.10
C ALA A 340 7.32 -8.71 3.43
#